data_a50202ce94ec06bc469ee3e029713ed6
#
_entry.id   a50202ce94ec06bc469ee3e029713ed6
#
_cell.length_a   1.000
_cell.length_b   1.000
_cell.length_c   1.000
_cell.angle_alpha   90.00
_cell.angle_beta   90.00
_cell.angle_gamma   90.00
#
_symmetry.space_group_name_H-M   'P 1'
#
loop_
_entity.id
_entity.type
_entity.pdbx_description
1 polymer ?
#
loop_
_entity_poly.entity_id
_entity_poly.type
_entity_poly.pdbx_seq_one_letter_code
_entity_poly.pdbx_strand_id
1 'polypeptide(L)'
;MRATLRILLNAYDFLVIYLGMAWLGILCLAWTPIAMAAYVLLPESRGQALGRYGIMMMFRIFLATLSLSRRCSFDLEALDALRDEPSLIIAPNHPSLIDAVMVISRLPNVGCILKSELMDNIFLGSGARLARYIRNEPVRHMIRLASRDVDGGSQLLLFPEGTRTTSCPINPLKGSISLIALHAQAAVQTVLIETDSKYLSKGWSLFRMPPMPIHYRVRLGRRFDPPQHSRRFMAELDRYFAHELVQGSAFYATNALLKQTDRPSGPASHSHS
;
A
#
# COMPACT_ATOMS: atom_id res chain seq x y z
N MET A 1 -28.83 -12.37 24.50
CA MET A 1 -28.40 -11.01 24.23
C MET A 1 -26.94 -10.93 23.70
N ARG A 2 -25.90 -11.47 24.40
CA ARG A 2 -24.49 -11.42 23.92
C ARG A 2 -24.24 -12.22 22.64
N ALA A 3 -24.88 -13.38 22.46
CA ALA A 3 -24.72 -14.20 21.25
C ALA A 3 -25.35 -13.52 20.02
N THR A 4 -26.54 -12.95 20.14
CA THR A 4 -27.22 -12.23 19.08
C THR A 4 -26.42 -11.01 18.62
N LEU A 5 -25.86 -10.23 19.56
CA LEU A 5 -25.01 -9.08 19.24
C LEU A 5 -23.75 -9.50 18.47
N ARG A 6 -23.12 -10.63 18.85
CA ARG A 6 -21.96 -11.16 18.15
C ARG A 6 -22.28 -11.57 16.70
N ILE A 7 -23.44 -12.19 16.48
CA ILE A 7 -23.91 -12.57 15.14
C ILE A 7 -24.11 -11.33 14.27
N LEU A 8 -24.76 -10.29 14.81
CA LEU A 8 -25.00 -9.03 14.11
C LEU A 8 -23.66 -8.32 13.77
N LEU A 9 -22.70 -8.29 14.69
CA LEU A 9 -21.37 -7.70 14.44
C LEU A 9 -20.63 -8.47 13.36
N ASN A 10 -20.64 -9.80 13.39
CA ASN A 10 -19.99 -10.60 12.35
C ASN A 10 -20.64 -10.40 10.98
N ALA A 11 -21.96 -10.30 10.92
CA ALA A 11 -22.69 -10.00 9.68
C ALA A 11 -22.32 -8.59 9.15
N TYR A 12 -22.24 -7.60 10.05
CA TYR A 12 -21.80 -6.26 9.69
C TYR A 12 -20.36 -6.24 9.17
N ASP A 13 -19.43 -6.93 9.84
CA ASP A 13 -18.03 -7.04 9.40
C ASP A 13 -17.93 -7.68 8.01
N PHE A 14 -18.71 -8.73 7.76
CA PHE A 14 -18.82 -9.36 6.45
C PHE A 14 -19.28 -8.35 5.39
N LEU A 15 -20.35 -7.61 5.65
CA LEU A 15 -20.86 -6.59 4.73
C LEU A 15 -19.81 -5.52 4.46
N VAL A 16 -19.14 -5.00 5.48
CA VAL A 16 -18.10 -3.96 5.32
C VAL A 16 -16.98 -4.43 4.38
N ILE A 17 -16.47 -5.63 4.57
CA ILE A 17 -15.37 -6.15 3.74
C ILE A 17 -15.82 -6.39 2.31
N TYR A 18 -16.91 -7.11 2.10
CA TYR A 18 -17.31 -7.51 0.73
C TYR A 18 -17.96 -6.37 -0.06
N LEU A 19 -18.80 -5.55 0.58
CA LEU A 19 -19.33 -4.36 -0.07
C LEU A 19 -18.22 -3.32 -0.31
N GLY A 20 -17.24 -3.22 0.59
CA GLY A 20 -16.05 -2.39 0.37
C GLY A 20 -15.27 -2.83 -0.87
N MET A 21 -15.00 -4.11 -1.03
CA MET A 21 -14.32 -4.63 -2.23
C MET A 21 -15.15 -4.41 -3.51
N ALA A 22 -16.46 -4.67 -3.45
CA ALA A 22 -17.37 -4.41 -4.57
C ALA A 22 -17.39 -2.92 -4.93
N TRP A 23 -17.39 -2.05 -3.91
CA TRP A 23 -17.33 -0.60 -4.08
C TRP A 23 -16.04 -0.16 -4.79
N LEU A 24 -14.88 -0.70 -4.41
CA LEU A 24 -13.64 -0.43 -5.14
C LEU A 24 -13.76 -0.86 -6.61
N GLY A 25 -14.33 -2.02 -6.88
CA GLY A 25 -14.60 -2.50 -8.23
C GLY A 25 -15.50 -1.54 -9.03
N ILE A 26 -16.56 -1.02 -8.41
CA ILE A 26 -17.48 -0.03 -9.02
C ILE A 26 -16.73 1.27 -9.33
N LEU A 27 -15.93 1.79 -8.39
CA LEU A 27 -15.12 2.98 -8.61
C LEU A 27 -14.15 2.81 -9.79
N CYS A 28 -13.46 1.66 -9.86
CA CYS A 28 -12.55 1.34 -10.96
C CYS A 28 -13.28 1.25 -12.31
N LEU A 29 -14.44 0.60 -12.34
CA LEU A 29 -15.26 0.48 -13.57
C LEU A 29 -15.82 1.83 -14.01
N ALA A 30 -16.27 2.67 -13.08
CA ALA A 30 -16.75 4.02 -13.39
C ALA A 30 -15.63 4.92 -13.93
N TRP A 31 -14.40 4.75 -13.42
CA TRP A 31 -13.22 5.47 -13.91
C TRP A 31 -12.76 5.00 -15.29
N THR A 32 -12.97 3.74 -15.66
CA THR A 32 -12.49 3.13 -16.90
C THR A 32 -12.88 3.90 -18.18
N PRO A 33 -14.16 4.23 -18.44
CA PRO A 33 -14.53 4.97 -19.66
C PRO A 33 -13.93 6.38 -19.70
N ILE A 34 -13.85 7.05 -18.54
CA ILE A 34 -13.22 8.39 -18.42
C ILE A 34 -11.73 8.29 -18.77
N ALA A 35 -11.04 7.30 -18.21
CA ALA A 35 -9.61 7.08 -18.46
C ALA A 35 -9.35 6.72 -19.93
N MET A 36 -10.19 5.91 -20.54
CA MET A 36 -10.08 5.57 -21.97
C MET A 36 -10.27 6.79 -22.88
N ALA A 37 -11.30 7.58 -22.65
CA ALA A 37 -11.55 8.81 -23.40
C ALA A 37 -10.39 9.81 -23.24
N ALA A 38 -9.95 10.03 -22.00
CA ALA A 38 -8.83 10.93 -21.70
C ALA A 38 -7.51 10.45 -22.33
N TYR A 39 -7.26 9.14 -22.39
CA TYR A 39 -6.07 8.57 -23.01
C TYR A 39 -5.95 8.90 -24.50
N VAL A 40 -7.10 8.97 -25.20
CA VAL A 40 -7.15 9.28 -26.65
C VAL A 40 -7.17 10.78 -26.90
N LEU A 41 -7.88 11.55 -26.05
CA LEU A 41 -8.18 12.95 -26.32
C LEU A 41 -7.15 13.94 -25.76
N LEU A 42 -6.40 13.54 -24.72
CA LEU A 42 -5.48 14.44 -24.04
C LEU A 42 -4.03 14.23 -24.48
N PRO A 43 -3.21 15.31 -24.52
CA PRO A 43 -1.76 15.19 -24.59
C PRO A 43 -1.21 14.35 -23.44
N GLU A 44 -0.11 13.65 -23.70
CA GLU A 44 0.47 12.68 -22.77
C GLU A 44 0.67 13.24 -21.34
N SER A 45 1.24 14.43 -21.21
CA SER A 45 1.51 15.06 -19.91
C SER A 45 0.23 15.36 -19.11
N ARG A 46 -0.82 15.88 -19.80
CA ARG A 46 -2.11 16.15 -19.15
C ARG A 46 -2.85 14.85 -18.82
N GLY A 47 -2.79 13.86 -19.72
CA GLY A 47 -3.35 12.54 -19.49
C GLY A 47 -2.72 11.85 -18.28
N GLN A 48 -1.40 11.89 -18.17
CA GLN A 48 -0.65 11.35 -17.04
C GLN A 48 -1.04 12.01 -15.71
N ALA A 49 -1.08 13.34 -15.68
CA ALA A 49 -1.47 14.09 -14.47
C ALA A 49 -2.92 13.78 -14.06
N LEU A 50 -3.86 13.77 -15.02
CA LEU A 50 -5.26 13.42 -14.78
C LEU A 50 -5.39 11.96 -14.29
N GLY A 51 -4.66 11.03 -14.90
CA GLY A 51 -4.67 9.62 -14.53
C GLY A 51 -4.20 9.38 -13.11
N ARG A 52 -3.09 9.98 -12.70
CA ARG A 52 -2.54 9.89 -11.34
C ARG A 52 -3.49 10.53 -10.32
N TYR A 53 -3.96 11.73 -10.58
CA TYR A 53 -4.90 12.43 -9.72
C TYR A 53 -6.22 11.66 -9.58
N GLY A 54 -6.77 11.12 -10.68
CA GLY A 54 -8.00 10.34 -10.67
C GLY A 54 -7.86 9.06 -9.84
N ILE A 55 -6.76 8.32 -9.98
CA ILE A 55 -6.48 7.14 -9.17
C ILE A 55 -6.33 7.52 -7.69
N MET A 56 -5.59 8.59 -7.38
CA MET A 56 -5.46 9.10 -6.02
C MET A 56 -6.84 9.39 -5.40
N MET A 57 -7.69 10.12 -6.10
CA MET A 57 -9.02 10.48 -5.61
C MET A 57 -9.93 9.26 -5.42
N MET A 58 -9.90 8.32 -6.36
CA MET A 58 -10.64 7.07 -6.27
C MET A 58 -10.24 6.26 -5.03
N PHE A 59 -8.94 6.11 -4.78
CA PHE A 59 -8.42 5.41 -3.62
C PHE A 59 -8.73 6.17 -2.31
N ARG A 60 -8.68 7.50 -2.33
CA ARG A 60 -9.06 8.33 -1.18
C ARG A 60 -10.53 8.15 -0.82
N ILE A 61 -11.43 8.18 -1.81
CA ILE A 61 -12.87 7.92 -1.61
C ILE A 61 -13.09 6.52 -1.04
N PHE A 62 -12.42 5.51 -1.61
CA PHE A 62 -12.52 4.14 -1.14
C PHE A 62 -12.12 3.99 0.33
N LEU A 63 -10.93 4.50 0.72
CA LEU A 63 -10.46 4.41 2.11
C LEU A 63 -11.33 5.22 3.07
N ALA A 64 -11.80 6.40 2.66
CA ALA A 64 -12.74 7.20 3.46
C ALA A 64 -14.05 6.44 3.71
N THR A 65 -14.60 5.79 2.69
CA THR A 65 -15.81 4.96 2.83
C THR A 65 -15.61 3.79 3.80
N LEU A 66 -14.46 3.10 3.73
CA LEU A 66 -14.13 2.05 4.70
C LEU A 66 -13.99 2.61 6.13
N SER A 67 -13.38 3.78 6.29
CA SER A 67 -13.24 4.43 7.60
C SER A 67 -14.58 4.81 8.22
N LEU A 68 -15.56 5.22 7.42
CA LEU A 68 -16.93 5.53 7.90
C LEU A 68 -17.61 4.34 8.58
N SER A 69 -17.24 3.13 8.19
CA SER A 69 -17.75 1.91 8.82
C SER A 69 -17.30 1.73 10.28
N ARG A 70 -16.28 2.47 10.71
CA ARG A 70 -15.58 2.31 12.00
C ARG A 70 -14.97 0.91 12.22
N ARG A 71 -14.90 0.11 11.15
CA ARG A 71 -14.27 -1.23 11.20
C ARG A 71 -12.88 -1.25 10.61
N CYS A 72 -12.53 -0.22 9.82
CA CYS A 72 -11.19 0.01 9.30
C CYS A 72 -10.74 1.43 9.66
N SER A 73 -9.51 1.60 10.11
CA SER A 73 -8.93 2.91 10.35
C SER A 73 -7.58 3.03 9.63
N PHE A 74 -7.34 4.19 9.05
CA PHE A 74 -6.16 4.49 8.26
C PHE A 74 -5.54 5.81 8.76
N ASP A 75 -4.44 5.71 9.50
CA ASP A 75 -3.61 6.85 9.89
C ASP A 75 -2.55 7.07 8.82
N LEU A 76 -2.81 7.99 7.89
CA LEU A 76 -1.99 8.26 6.71
C LEU A 76 -1.44 9.68 6.65
N GLU A 77 -1.64 10.49 7.70
CA GLU A 77 -1.33 11.92 7.70
C GLU A 77 0.16 12.20 7.45
N ALA A 78 1.03 11.30 7.90
CA ALA A 78 2.47 11.43 7.68
C ALA A 78 2.84 11.54 6.18
N LEU A 79 2.07 10.93 5.27
CA LEU A 79 2.31 11.00 3.83
C LEU A 79 2.07 12.38 3.24
N ASP A 80 1.27 13.23 3.89
CA ASP A 80 0.97 14.56 3.38
C ASP A 80 2.21 15.46 3.29
N ALA A 81 3.21 15.21 4.15
CA ALA A 81 4.49 15.90 4.10
C ALA A 81 5.27 15.64 2.79
N LEU A 82 4.93 14.58 2.06
CA LEU A 82 5.59 14.22 0.80
C LEU A 82 4.83 14.73 -0.43
N ARG A 83 3.66 15.34 -0.25
CA ARG A 83 2.70 15.62 -1.32
C ARG A 83 3.28 16.47 -2.46
N ASP A 84 4.06 17.48 -2.11
CA ASP A 84 4.56 18.48 -3.06
C ASP A 84 6.06 18.29 -3.35
N GLU A 85 6.63 17.16 -2.91
CA GLU A 85 8.05 16.87 -3.14
C GLU A 85 8.27 16.25 -4.52
N PRO A 86 9.06 16.87 -5.40
CA PRO A 86 9.39 16.30 -6.69
C PRO A 86 10.51 15.27 -6.61
N SER A 87 10.62 14.44 -7.64
CA SER A 87 11.77 13.54 -7.86
C SER A 87 12.13 12.66 -6.66
N LEU A 88 11.12 12.01 -6.06
CA LEU A 88 11.29 11.23 -4.85
C LEU A 88 10.88 9.76 -5.07
N ILE A 89 11.72 8.82 -4.63
CA ILE A 89 11.36 7.41 -4.57
C ILE A 89 10.77 7.12 -3.19
N ILE A 90 9.53 6.66 -3.16
CA ILE A 90 8.80 6.29 -1.95
C ILE A 90 8.90 4.77 -1.79
N ALA A 91 9.57 4.34 -0.74
CA ALA A 91 9.96 2.96 -0.50
C ALA A 91 9.30 2.40 0.76
N PRO A 92 8.05 1.89 0.70
CA PRO A 92 7.41 1.25 1.84
C PRO A 92 7.78 -0.23 1.95
N ASN A 93 7.71 -0.80 3.19
CA ASN A 93 7.51 -2.24 3.35
C ASN A 93 6.14 -2.65 2.81
N HIS A 94 5.92 -3.95 2.59
CA HIS A 94 4.73 -4.42 1.85
C HIS A 94 3.93 -5.52 2.58
N PRO A 95 3.37 -5.26 3.77
CA PRO A 95 2.62 -6.26 4.51
C PRO A 95 1.29 -6.69 3.85
N SER A 96 0.63 -5.80 3.09
CA SER A 96 -0.73 -6.01 2.58
C SER A 96 -0.90 -5.52 1.15
N LEU A 97 -1.89 -6.04 0.43
CA LEU A 97 -2.24 -5.56 -0.92
C LEU A 97 -2.76 -4.11 -0.91
N ILE A 98 -3.34 -3.66 0.20
CA ILE A 98 -3.89 -2.30 0.34
C ILE A 98 -2.81 -1.21 0.50
N ASP A 99 -1.56 -1.59 0.70
CA ASP A 99 -0.46 -0.64 0.96
C ASP A 99 -0.29 0.36 -0.18
N ALA A 100 -0.33 -0.11 -1.43
CA ALA A 100 -0.28 0.77 -2.59
C ALA A 100 -1.47 1.74 -2.63
N VAL A 101 -2.67 1.25 -2.28
CA VAL A 101 -3.89 2.08 -2.22
C VAL A 101 -3.73 3.19 -1.19
N MET A 102 -3.18 2.87 -0.01
CA MET A 102 -2.94 3.85 1.07
C MET A 102 -1.95 4.93 0.62
N VAL A 103 -0.79 4.55 0.10
CA VAL A 103 0.24 5.54 -0.31
C VAL A 103 -0.27 6.38 -1.47
N ILE A 104 -0.82 5.79 -2.52
CA ILE A 104 -1.32 6.51 -3.70
C ILE A 104 -2.48 7.45 -3.33
N SER A 105 -3.32 7.11 -2.35
CA SER A 105 -4.45 7.95 -1.94
C SER A 105 -4.07 9.33 -1.40
N ARG A 106 -2.81 9.55 -1.07
CA ARG A 106 -2.31 10.81 -0.50
C ARG A 106 -1.47 11.64 -1.48
N LEU A 107 -0.93 11.03 -2.52
CA LEU A 107 0.11 11.61 -3.38
C LEU A 107 -0.40 11.81 -4.81
N PRO A 108 -0.55 13.07 -5.28
CA PRO A 108 -1.21 13.37 -6.55
C PRO A 108 -0.35 13.06 -7.79
N ASN A 109 0.98 13.02 -7.66
CA ASN A 109 1.90 12.80 -8.79
C ASN A 109 2.80 11.58 -8.56
N VAL A 110 2.23 10.48 -8.08
CA VAL A 110 3.00 9.25 -7.87
C VAL A 110 2.82 8.28 -9.04
N GLY A 111 3.94 7.89 -9.66
CA GLY A 111 4.02 6.74 -10.56
C GLY A 111 4.15 5.45 -9.76
N CYS A 112 3.75 4.32 -10.34
CA CYS A 112 3.84 3.03 -9.69
C CYS A 112 4.35 1.97 -10.68
N ILE A 113 5.16 1.02 -10.16
CA ILE A 113 5.56 -0.16 -10.92
C ILE A 113 4.57 -1.27 -10.63
N LEU A 114 3.88 -1.73 -11.66
CA LEU A 114 2.85 -2.76 -11.56
C LEU A 114 3.26 -4.05 -12.28
N LYS A 115 2.75 -5.17 -11.80
CA LYS A 115 2.82 -6.42 -12.55
C LYS A 115 2.06 -6.30 -13.87
N SER A 116 2.59 -6.96 -14.92
CA SER A 116 2.00 -6.91 -16.26
C SER A 116 0.52 -7.30 -16.27
N GLU A 117 0.13 -8.31 -15.48
CA GLU A 117 -1.25 -8.78 -15.39
C GLU A 117 -2.22 -7.72 -14.85
N LEU A 118 -1.74 -6.81 -14.01
CA LEU A 118 -2.56 -5.70 -13.48
C LEU A 118 -2.80 -4.60 -14.52
N MET A 119 -1.86 -4.42 -15.44
CA MET A 119 -2.02 -3.47 -16.57
C MET A 119 -3.04 -3.96 -17.59
N ASP A 120 -3.25 -5.27 -17.68
CA ASP A 120 -4.20 -5.91 -18.59
C ASP A 120 -5.55 -6.19 -17.91
N ASN A 121 -5.67 -5.88 -16.62
CA ASN A 121 -6.88 -6.06 -15.83
C ASN A 121 -7.94 -5.00 -16.20
N ILE A 122 -9.21 -5.43 -16.35
CA ILE A 122 -10.33 -4.56 -16.74
C ILE A 122 -10.61 -3.45 -15.75
N PHE A 123 -10.37 -3.67 -14.45
CA PHE A 123 -10.64 -2.70 -13.38
C PHE A 123 -9.54 -1.65 -13.25
N LEU A 124 -8.29 -2.03 -13.44
CA LEU A 124 -7.13 -1.16 -13.14
C LEU A 124 -6.39 -0.69 -14.40
N GLY A 125 -6.45 -1.47 -15.48
CA GLY A 125 -5.57 -1.29 -16.62
C GLY A 125 -5.74 0.05 -17.33
N SER A 126 -6.96 0.53 -17.53
CA SER A 126 -7.22 1.79 -18.24
C SER A 126 -6.69 2.98 -17.46
N GLY A 127 -6.96 3.04 -16.14
CA GLY A 127 -6.41 4.07 -15.26
C GLY A 127 -4.89 4.02 -15.18
N ALA A 128 -4.31 2.81 -15.04
CA ALA A 128 -2.87 2.62 -14.97
C ALA A 128 -2.16 3.06 -16.28
N ARG A 129 -2.76 2.79 -17.45
CA ARG A 129 -2.24 3.27 -18.74
C ARG A 129 -2.31 4.78 -18.86
N LEU A 130 -3.42 5.41 -18.48
CA LEU A 130 -3.56 6.86 -18.47
C LEU A 130 -2.53 7.51 -17.53
N ALA A 131 -2.35 6.96 -16.33
CA ALA A 131 -1.38 7.42 -15.33
C ALA A 131 0.08 7.14 -15.72
N ARG A 132 0.32 6.45 -16.83
CA ARG A 132 1.66 6.02 -17.28
C ARG A 132 2.40 5.20 -16.23
N TYR A 133 1.68 4.31 -15.53
CA TYR A 133 2.28 3.35 -14.64
C TYR A 133 3.17 2.37 -15.39
N ILE A 134 4.22 1.90 -14.77
CA ILE A 134 5.31 1.18 -15.42
C ILE A 134 5.12 -0.32 -15.22
N ARG A 135 5.26 -1.12 -16.29
CA ARG A 135 5.29 -2.57 -16.21
C ARG A 135 6.60 -3.03 -15.56
N ASN A 136 6.53 -4.05 -14.72
CA ASN A 136 7.71 -4.58 -14.03
C ASN A 136 8.65 -5.41 -14.93
N GLU A 137 8.29 -5.65 -16.17
CA GLU A 137 9.06 -6.42 -17.15
C GLU A 137 9.07 -5.75 -18.53
N PRO A 138 10.18 -5.84 -19.27
CA PRO A 138 11.53 -6.31 -18.89
C PRO A 138 12.23 -5.38 -17.91
N VAL A 139 12.98 -5.93 -16.95
CA VAL A 139 13.59 -5.18 -15.83
C VAL A 139 14.44 -3.98 -16.26
N ARG A 140 15.26 -4.12 -17.30
CA ARG A 140 16.08 -3.01 -17.82
C ARG A 140 15.22 -1.86 -18.36
N HIS A 141 14.13 -2.20 -19.03
CA HIS A 141 13.18 -1.21 -19.56
C HIS A 141 12.44 -0.50 -18.44
N MET A 142 11.97 -1.26 -17.47
CA MET A 142 11.35 -0.75 -16.23
C MET A 142 12.25 0.25 -15.51
N ILE A 143 13.53 -0.09 -15.25
CA ILE A 143 14.49 0.81 -14.58
C ILE A 143 14.64 2.11 -15.38
N ARG A 144 14.80 2.03 -16.70
CA ARG A 144 14.95 3.20 -17.55
C ARG A 144 13.73 4.12 -17.53
N LEU A 145 12.51 3.54 -17.61
CA LEU A 145 11.27 4.32 -17.56
C LEU A 145 11.07 4.95 -16.19
N ALA A 146 11.30 4.19 -15.11
CA ALA A 146 11.17 4.67 -13.75
C ALA A 146 12.17 5.82 -13.46
N SER A 147 13.42 5.66 -13.88
CA SER A 147 14.43 6.73 -13.71
C SER A 147 14.03 8.00 -14.45
N ARG A 148 13.56 7.89 -15.70
CA ARG A 148 13.08 9.05 -16.47
C ARG A 148 11.86 9.73 -15.85
N ASP A 149 10.92 8.95 -15.33
CA ASP A 149 9.72 9.51 -14.69
C ASP A 149 10.08 10.32 -13.44
N VAL A 150 11.00 9.79 -12.62
CA VAL A 150 11.50 10.46 -11.42
C VAL A 150 12.35 11.68 -11.77
N ASP A 151 13.24 11.58 -12.75
CA ASP A 151 14.07 12.69 -13.24
C ASP A 151 13.19 13.83 -13.79
N GLY A 152 12.05 13.49 -14.39
CA GLY A 152 11.02 14.43 -14.85
C GLY A 152 10.19 15.09 -13.73
N GLY A 153 10.50 14.88 -12.46
CA GLY A 153 9.83 15.50 -11.31
C GLY A 153 8.69 14.67 -10.70
N SER A 154 8.47 13.44 -11.17
CA SER A 154 7.48 12.55 -10.58
C SER A 154 7.96 11.90 -9.28
N GLN A 155 7.01 11.54 -8.43
CA GLN A 155 7.27 10.58 -7.35
C GLN A 155 7.11 9.16 -7.87
N LEU A 156 7.86 8.20 -7.33
CA LEU A 156 7.77 6.80 -7.69
C LEU A 156 7.49 5.94 -6.46
N LEU A 157 6.35 5.28 -6.43
CA LEU A 157 6.08 4.23 -5.45
C LEU A 157 6.76 2.92 -5.89
N LEU A 158 7.72 2.48 -5.09
CA LEU A 158 8.46 1.26 -5.33
C LEU A 158 8.58 0.45 -4.05
N PHE A 159 7.98 -0.74 -4.02
CA PHE A 159 8.14 -1.67 -2.92
C PHE A 159 9.52 -2.36 -3.03
N PRO A 160 10.46 -2.14 -2.10
CA PRO A 160 11.82 -2.67 -2.21
C PRO A 160 11.87 -4.21 -2.25
N GLU A 161 10.91 -4.86 -1.64
CA GLU A 161 10.76 -6.31 -1.61
C GLU A 161 10.35 -6.92 -2.96
N GLY A 162 9.72 -6.13 -3.83
CA GLY A 162 9.16 -6.58 -5.10
C GLY A 162 7.96 -7.53 -4.99
N THR A 163 7.54 -7.86 -3.78
CA THR A 163 6.35 -8.68 -3.45
C THR A 163 5.91 -8.39 -2.03
N ARG A 164 4.68 -8.79 -1.65
CA ARG A 164 4.21 -8.66 -0.27
C ARG A 164 5.09 -9.44 0.69
N THR A 165 5.31 -8.88 1.87
CA THR A 165 6.17 -9.45 2.93
C THR A 165 5.66 -10.84 3.35
N THR A 166 6.58 -11.81 3.38
CA THR A 166 6.33 -13.19 3.85
C THR A 166 7.30 -13.62 4.93
N SER A 167 8.45 -12.96 5.00
CA SER A 167 9.52 -13.24 5.97
C SER A 167 9.59 -12.13 7.01
N CYS A 168 9.83 -12.49 8.26
CA CYS A 168 9.99 -11.52 9.35
C CYS A 168 11.47 -11.12 9.47
N PRO A 169 11.79 -9.83 9.64
CA PRO A 169 10.89 -8.67 9.66
C PRO A 169 10.50 -8.18 8.25
N ILE A 170 11.26 -8.52 7.21
CA ILE A 170 11.08 -8.08 5.82
C ILE A 170 11.70 -9.12 4.86
N ASN A 171 11.19 -9.20 3.62
CA ASN A 171 11.82 -10.02 2.59
C ASN A 171 13.14 -9.39 2.10
N PRO A 172 14.05 -10.19 1.48
CA PRO A 172 15.23 -9.64 0.83
C PRO A 172 14.89 -8.57 -0.19
N LEU A 173 15.59 -7.43 -0.13
CA LEU A 173 15.31 -6.28 -0.98
C LEU A 173 15.84 -6.50 -2.39
N LYS A 174 15.12 -5.96 -3.39
CA LYS A 174 15.50 -6.01 -4.80
C LYS A 174 16.43 -4.85 -5.18
N GLY A 175 17.52 -5.16 -5.86
CA GLY A 175 18.50 -4.16 -6.30
C GLY A 175 17.96 -3.11 -7.29
N SER A 176 16.77 -3.28 -7.84
CA SER A 176 16.16 -2.31 -8.76
C SER A 176 15.97 -0.93 -8.12
N ILE A 177 15.66 -0.85 -6.83
CA ILE A 177 15.52 0.44 -6.14
C ILE A 177 16.81 1.26 -6.16
N SER A 178 17.95 0.61 -5.90
CA SER A 178 19.25 1.30 -5.92
C SER A 178 19.65 1.74 -7.32
N LEU A 179 19.32 0.95 -8.34
CA LEU A 179 19.63 1.30 -9.73
C LEU A 179 18.76 2.47 -10.20
N ILE A 180 17.48 2.48 -9.87
CA ILE A 180 16.59 3.61 -10.21
C ILE A 180 17.05 4.87 -9.49
N ALA A 181 17.31 4.80 -8.18
CA ALA A 181 17.77 5.94 -7.39
C ALA A 181 19.12 6.50 -7.89
N LEU A 182 20.06 5.61 -8.27
CA LEU A 182 21.35 6.00 -8.82
C LEU A 182 21.20 6.69 -10.19
N HIS A 183 20.40 6.14 -11.10
CA HIS A 183 20.23 6.71 -12.44
C HIS A 183 19.43 8.02 -12.44
N ALA A 184 18.41 8.12 -11.59
CA ALA A 184 17.61 9.33 -11.45
C ALA A 184 18.23 10.37 -10.51
N GLN A 185 19.37 10.07 -9.87
CA GLN A 185 19.96 10.91 -8.81
C GLN A 185 18.93 11.37 -7.79
N ALA A 186 18.01 10.46 -7.41
CA ALA A 186 16.85 10.75 -6.58
C ALA A 186 17.03 10.20 -5.16
N ALA A 187 16.54 10.96 -4.18
CA ALA A 187 16.44 10.50 -2.81
C ALA A 187 15.41 9.37 -2.65
N VAL A 188 15.63 8.53 -1.64
CA VAL A 188 14.73 7.44 -1.29
C VAL A 188 14.14 7.71 0.10
N GLN A 189 12.86 7.98 0.16
CA GLN A 189 12.10 8.10 1.40
C GLN A 189 11.54 6.75 1.80
N THR A 190 12.01 6.19 2.90
CA THR A 190 11.41 4.98 3.46
C THR A 190 10.09 5.31 4.14
N VAL A 191 9.15 4.40 4.02
CA VAL A 191 7.82 4.49 4.62
C VAL A 191 7.55 3.21 5.38
N LEU A 192 7.11 3.31 6.62
CA LEU A 192 6.85 2.18 7.49
C LEU A 192 5.34 2.00 7.61
N ILE A 193 4.83 0.92 7.02
CA ILE A 193 3.42 0.54 7.08
C ILE A 193 3.24 -0.50 8.18
N GLU A 194 2.46 -0.17 9.15
CA GLU A 194 2.18 -0.94 10.34
C GLU A 194 0.71 -1.33 10.36
N THR A 195 0.41 -2.57 10.76
CA THR A 195 -0.96 -3.08 10.88
C THR A 195 -1.06 -4.17 11.93
N ASP A 196 -2.21 -4.26 12.61
CA ASP A 196 -2.55 -5.33 13.55
C ASP A 196 -3.23 -6.54 12.88
N SER A 197 -3.30 -6.55 11.56
CA SER A 197 -4.01 -7.56 10.78
C SER A 197 -3.15 -8.16 9.67
N LYS A 198 -3.35 -9.45 9.42
CA LYS A 198 -2.80 -10.13 8.24
C LYS A 198 -3.71 -10.01 7.01
N TYR A 199 -4.73 -9.15 7.06
CA TYR A 199 -5.67 -8.99 5.96
C TYR A 199 -4.96 -8.60 4.66
N LEU A 200 -5.28 -9.31 3.59
CA LEU A 200 -4.67 -9.15 2.27
C LEU A 200 -3.14 -9.33 2.23
N SER A 201 -2.53 -10.00 3.23
CA SER A 201 -1.14 -10.45 3.14
C SER A 201 -0.97 -11.48 2.00
N LYS A 202 0.26 -11.85 1.67
CA LYS A 202 0.52 -12.82 0.61
C LYS A 202 -0.08 -14.18 0.98
N GLY A 203 -0.87 -14.76 0.06
CA GLY A 203 -1.60 -16.01 0.30
C GLY A 203 -2.91 -15.87 1.06
N TRP A 204 -3.34 -14.66 1.42
CA TRP A 204 -4.65 -14.45 2.05
C TRP A 204 -5.78 -14.79 1.08
N SER A 205 -6.68 -15.68 1.51
CA SER A 205 -7.89 -15.99 0.74
C SER A 205 -8.89 -14.85 0.83
N LEU A 206 -9.44 -14.42 -0.32
CA LEU A 206 -10.45 -13.36 -0.38
C LEU A 206 -11.72 -13.67 0.42
N PHE A 207 -12.04 -14.97 0.59
CA PHE A 207 -13.22 -15.42 1.37
C PHE A 207 -12.93 -15.60 2.86
N ARG A 208 -11.70 -15.34 3.30
CA ARG A 208 -11.35 -15.41 4.72
C ARG A 208 -11.58 -14.05 5.38
N MET A 209 -12.47 -14.01 6.36
CA MET A 209 -12.69 -12.81 7.17
C MET A 209 -11.51 -12.55 8.09
N PRO A 210 -10.99 -11.32 8.12
CA PRO A 210 -10.00 -10.92 9.11
C PRO A 210 -10.66 -10.68 10.48
N PRO A 211 -9.89 -10.78 11.58
CA PRO A 211 -10.33 -10.21 12.85
C PRO A 211 -10.56 -8.69 12.70
N MET A 212 -11.72 -8.21 13.18
CA MET A 212 -12.10 -6.81 13.11
C MET A 212 -12.11 -6.16 14.50
N PRO A 213 -11.88 -4.86 14.62
CA PRO A 213 -11.51 -3.88 13.59
C PRO A 213 -10.07 -4.02 13.11
N ILE A 214 -9.76 -3.46 11.93
CA ILE A 214 -8.41 -3.42 11.33
C ILE A 214 -7.86 -1.99 11.41
N HIS A 215 -6.60 -1.89 11.82
CA HIS A 215 -5.91 -0.61 11.91
C HIS A 215 -4.66 -0.62 11.03
N TYR A 216 -4.50 0.44 10.25
CA TYR A 216 -3.29 0.72 9.50
C TYR A 216 -2.72 2.05 9.95
N ARG A 217 -1.41 2.10 10.11
CA ARG A 217 -0.66 3.32 10.40
C ARG A 217 0.51 3.42 9.46
N VAL A 218 0.74 4.62 8.92
CA VAL A 218 1.89 4.92 8.09
C VAL A 218 2.77 5.94 8.79
N ARG A 219 4.06 5.63 8.87
CA ARG A 219 5.08 6.54 9.39
C ARG A 219 6.13 6.80 8.32
N LEU A 220 6.63 8.02 8.25
CA LEU A 220 7.84 8.30 7.50
C LEU A 220 9.04 7.77 8.27
N GLY A 221 9.87 7.04 7.58
CA GLY A 221 11.16 6.60 8.07
C GLY A 221 12.28 7.53 7.59
N ARG A 222 13.49 7.03 7.62
CA ARG A 222 14.67 7.77 7.17
C ARG A 222 14.61 8.07 5.69
N ARG A 223 15.00 9.29 5.30
CA ARG A 223 15.32 9.66 3.93
C ARG A 223 16.79 9.37 3.66
N PHE A 224 17.04 8.66 2.57
CA PHE A 224 18.37 8.38 2.06
C PHE A 224 18.65 9.31 0.88
N ASP A 225 19.82 9.93 0.88
CA ASP A 225 20.30 10.72 -0.24
C ASP A 225 20.53 9.84 -1.49
N PRO A 226 20.58 10.43 -2.69
CA PRO A 226 20.88 9.70 -3.91
C PRO A 226 22.15 8.85 -3.75
N PRO A 227 22.08 7.53 -4.02
CA PRO A 227 23.21 6.65 -3.76
C PRO A 227 24.36 6.88 -4.73
N GLN A 228 25.60 6.89 -4.22
CA GLN A 228 26.81 6.87 -5.04
C GLN A 228 27.21 5.42 -5.40
N HIS A 229 26.89 4.46 -4.53
CA HIS A 229 27.25 3.05 -4.69
C HIS A 229 26.05 2.15 -4.35
N SER A 230 25.57 1.40 -5.33
CA SER A 230 24.40 0.51 -5.21
C SER A 230 24.55 -0.50 -4.06
N ARG A 231 25.69 -1.20 -3.94
CA ARG A 231 25.88 -2.24 -2.91
C ARG A 231 25.84 -1.68 -1.48
N ARG A 232 26.50 -0.54 -1.25
CA ARG A 232 26.53 0.11 0.06
C ARG A 232 25.13 0.58 0.46
N PHE A 233 24.43 1.23 -0.46
CA PHE A 233 23.07 1.69 -0.26
C PHE A 233 22.11 0.53 0.07
N MET A 234 22.16 -0.58 -0.70
CA MET A 234 21.32 -1.74 -0.43
C MET A 234 21.56 -2.35 0.96
N ALA A 235 22.84 -2.48 1.36
CA ALA A 235 23.17 -3.01 2.69
C ALA A 235 22.73 -2.07 3.83
N GLU A 236 22.71 -0.75 3.60
CA GLU A 236 22.26 0.23 4.58
C GLU A 236 20.73 0.23 4.67
N LEU A 237 20.04 0.20 3.54
CA LEU A 237 18.58 0.13 3.45
C LEU A 237 18.01 -1.14 4.09
N ASP A 238 18.63 -2.29 3.82
CA ASP A 238 18.25 -3.58 4.39
C ASP A 238 18.37 -3.59 5.92
N ARG A 239 19.52 -3.14 6.45
CA ARG A 239 19.74 -3.00 7.91
C ARG A 239 18.74 -2.04 8.55
N TYR A 240 18.44 -0.93 7.87
CA TYR A 240 17.49 0.06 8.36
C TYR A 240 16.09 -0.55 8.50
N PHE A 241 15.56 -1.17 7.45
CA PHE A 241 14.23 -1.80 7.52
C PHE A 241 14.18 -2.93 8.55
N ALA A 242 15.22 -3.78 8.60
CA ALA A 242 15.27 -4.86 9.58
C ALA A 242 15.20 -4.33 11.03
N HIS A 243 15.88 -3.23 11.33
CA HIS A 243 15.86 -2.59 12.65
C HIS A 243 14.50 -1.96 12.97
N GLU A 244 13.97 -1.11 12.07
CA GLU A 244 12.75 -0.34 12.31
C GLU A 244 11.50 -1.22 12.43
N LEU A 245 11.40 -2.27 11.60
CA LEU A 245 10.23 -3.15 11.59
C LEU A 245 10.19 -4.09 12.81
N VAL A 246 11.34 -4.44 13.40
CA VAL A 246 11.37 -5.18 14.66
C VAL A 246 10.85 -4.31 15.81
N GLN A 247 11.24 -3.04 15.86
CA GLN A 247 10.74 -2.10 16.88
C GLN A 247 9.24 -1.82 16.72
N GLY A 248 8.76 -1.62 15.49
CA GLY A 248 7.34 -1.44 15.18
C GLY A 248 6.49 -2.67 15.56
N SER A 249 7.00 -3.87 15.33
CA SER A 249 6.28 -5.11 15.69
C SER A 249 6.09 -5.27 17.19
N ALA A 250 7.02 -4.80 18.01
CA ALA A 250 6.91 -4.82 19.47
C ALA A 250 5.75 -3.95 19.97
N PHE A 251 5.49 -2.81 19.34
CA PHE A 251 4.35 -1.93 19.66
C PHE A 251 3.00 -2.64 19.43
N TYR A 252 2.87 -3.38 18.32
CA TYR A 252 1.63 -4.13 18.03
C TYR A 252 1.47 -5.39 18.86
N ALA A 253 2.56 -6.09 19.18
CA ALA A 253 2.53 -7.22 20.10
C ALA A 253 2.03 -6.81 21.49
N THR A 254 2.48 -5.67 21.99
CA THR A 254 2.03 -5.11 23.28
C THR A 254 0.54 -4.74 23.23
N ASN A 255 0.07 -4.09 22.16
CA ASN A 255 -1.34 -3.75 22.00
C ASN A 255 -2.25 -4.98 21.79
N ALA A 256 -1.74 -6.02 21.14
CA ALA A 256 -2.47 -7.29 20.98
C ALA A 256 -2.63 -8.03 22.32
N LEU A 257 -1.61 -8.00 23.17
CA LEU A 257 -1.63 -8.56 24.51
C LEU A 257 -2.60 -7.79 25.43
N LEU A 258 -2.59 -6.46 25.37
CA LEU A 258 -3.55 -5.63 26.12
C LEU A 258 -5.00 -5.91 25.71
N LYS A 259 -5.28 -6.10 24.40
CA LYS A 259 -6.61 -6.50 23.91
C LYS A 259 -7.03 -7.92 24.33
N GLN A 260 -6.10 -8.81 24.66
CA GLN A 260 -6.40 -10.15 25.19
C GLN A 260 -6.71 -10.13 26.68
N THR A 261 -6.06 -9.26 27.45
CA THR A 261 -6.32 -9.11 28.90
C THR A 261 -7.65 -8.44 29.21
N ASP A 262 -8.18 -7.62 28.30
CA ASP A 262 -9.51 -7.02 28.41
C ASP A 262 -10.69 -7.96 28.03
N ARG A 263 -10.42 -9.21 27.65
CA ARG A 263 -11.45 -10.22 27.50
C ARG A 263 -11.83 -10.77 28.87
N PRO A 264 -13.06 -10.56 29.35
CA PRO A 264 -13.49 -11.18 30.62
C PRO A 264 -13.31 -12.69 30.51
N SER A 265 -12.58 -13.25 31.47
CA SER A 265 -12.39 -14.69 31.65
C SER A 265 -13.78 -15.38 31.64
N GLY A 266 -14.00 -16.24 30.65
CA GLY A 266 -15.19 -17.07 30.60
C GLY A 266 -15.26 -17.97 31.84
N PRO A 267 -16.46 -18.37 32.28
CA PRO A 267 -16.60 -19.19 33.49
C PRO A 267 -15.85 -20.50 33.35
N ALA A 268 -15.05 -20.80 34.35
CA ALA A 268 -14.37 -22.08 34.48
C ALA A 268 -15.38 -23.23 34.43
N SER A 269 -15.19 -24.15 33.49
CA SER A 269 -15.94 -25.40 33.47
C SER A 269 -15.56 -26.21 34.70
N HIS A 270 -16.43 -26.23 35.70
CA HIS A 270 -16.37 -27.21 36.75
C HIS A 270 -16.68 -28.60 36.16
N SER A 271 -15.64 -29.39 36.02
CA SER A 271 -15.75 -30.83 35.81
C SER A 271 -16.18 -31.45 37.14
N HIS A 272 -17.43 -31.90 37.23
CA HIS A 272 -17.84 -32.84 38.26
C HIS A 272 -17.44 -34.23 37.83
N SER A 273 -16.79 -34.93 38.75
CA SER A 273 -16.44 -36.34 38.81
C SER A 273 -17.64 -37.27 38.65
#